data_63a509eaec716a5f42768cf55f2462e4
#
_entry.id   63a509eaec716a5f42768cf55f2462e4
#
_cell.length_a   1.000
_cell.length_b   1.000
_cell.length_c   1.000
_cell.angle_alpha   90.00
_cell.angle_beta   90.00
_cell.angle_gamma   90.00
#
_symmetry.space_group_name_H-M   'P 1'
#
loop_
_entity.id
_entity.type
_entity.pdbx_description
1 polymer ?
#
loop_
_entity_poly.entity_id
_entity_poly.type
_entity_poly.pdbx_seq_one_letter_code
_entity_poly.pdbx_strand_id
1 'polypeptide(L)'
;MTTPVRTLVLLRHAKSEYPDGVADHERPLAPRGIREAALAGDWIRANVGKVDAVLCSTATRTRETLARTGIESDIRYEDSLYDSRPGIVVDLVNGVDEDVTTLLVVGHEPTTSSLAFALADPSSDADALMRMTQKYPTSAIAVLTTQLPWAQLELGGATLVDFHVPR
;
A
#
# COMPACT_ATOMS: atom_id res chain seq x y z
N MET A 1 6.54 -23.21 -18.88
CA MET A 1 6.57 -21.74 -18.69
C MET A 1 6.25 -21.42 -17.24
N THR A 2 7.06 -20.58 -16.63
CA THR A 2 6.79 -20.11 -15.28
C THR A 2 5.83 -18.94 -15.32
N THR A 3 4.83 -18.95 -14.44
CA THR A 3 3.93 -17.81 -14.24
C THR A 3 4.73 -16.68 -13.60
N PRO A 4 4.70 -15.44 -14.14
CA PRO A 4 5.43 -14.34 -13.52
C PRO A 4 4.90 -14.04 -12.14
N VAL A 5 5.80 -13.72 -11.22
CA VAL A 5 5.44 -13.29 -9.87
C VAL A 5 5.17 -11.79 -9.91
N ARG A 6 4.01 -11.40 -9.40
CA ARG A 6 3.65 -9.99 -9.22
C ARG A 6 3.78 -9.60 -7.77
N THR A 7 4.18 -8.38 -7.53
CA THR A 7 4.37 -7.83 -6.19
C THR A 7 3.36 -6.72 -5.92
N LEU A 8 2.65 -6.84 -4.82
CA LEU A 8 1.71 -5.83 -4.34
C LEU A 8 2.27 -5.22 -3.05
N VAL A 9 2.44 -3.90 -3.06
CA VAL A 9 2.93 -3.15 -1.90
C VAL A 9 1.79 -2.32 -1.35
N LEU A 10 1.45 -2.52 -0.09
CA LEU A 10 0.39 -1.77 0.58
C LEU A 10 1.01 -0.81 1.58
N LEU A 11 0.89 0.48 1.29
CA LEU A 11 1.44 1.57 2.11
C LEU A 11 0.30 2.34 2.75
N ARG A 12 0.25 2.35 4.09
CA ARG A 12 -0.62 3.25 4.83
C ARG A 12 -0.03 4.65 4.78
N HIS A 13 -0.89 5.69 4.59
CA HIS A 13 -0.40 7.08 4.60
C HIS A 13 0.43 7.39 5.84
N ALA A 14 1.34 8.35 5.71
CA ALA A 14 2.20 8.81 6.79
C ALA A 14 1.43 9.67 7.81
N LYS A 15 2.06 9.98 8.92
CA LYS A 15 1.46 10.77 10.02
C LYS A 15 0.91 12.09 9.49
N SER A 16 -0.36 12.35 9.76
CA SER A 16 -1.05 13.57 9.33
C SER A 16 -1.39 14.47 10.51
N GLU A 17 -1.63 15.75 10.23
CA GLU A 17 -2.08 16.74 11.19
C GLU A 17 -3.60 16.85 11.22
N TYR A 18 -4.12 17.48 12.27
CA TYR A 18 -5.55 17.74 12.44
C TYR A 18 -5.77 19.25 12.65
N PRO A 19 -5.48 20.08 11.62
CA PRO A 19 -5.65 21.53 11.77
C PRO A 19 -7.11 21.90 11.87
N ASP A 20 -7.41 22.91 12.70
CA ASP A 20 -8.77 23.39 12.87
C ASP A 20 -9.32 23.95 11.55
N GLY A 21 -10.59 23.66 11.27
CA GLY A 21 -11.27 24.16 10.10
C GLY A 21 -10.90 23.49 8.79
N VAL A 22 -10.11 22.41 8.84
CA VAL A 22 -9.71 21.63 7.66
C VAL A 22 -10.51 20.34 7.62
N ALA A 23 -11.18 20.08 6.49
CA ALA A 23 -11.92 18.85 6.30
C ALA A 23 -10.97 17.64 6.32
N ASP A 24 -11.47 16.47 6.74
CA ASP A 24 -10.66 15.26 6.85
C ASP A 24 -9.90 14.94 5.56
N HIS A 25 -10.56 15.03 4.43
CA HIS A 25 -9.97 14.72 3.12
C HIS A 25 -8.77 15.64 2.78
N GLU A 26 -8.74 16.85 3.31
CA GLU A 26 -7.70 17.85 3.04
C GLU A 26 -6.60 17.91 4.11
N ARG A 27 -6.63 17.04 5.13
CA ARG A 27 -5.62 17.06 6.18
C ARG A 27 -4.21 16.78 5.65
N PRO A 28 -3.22 17.65 5.89
CA PRO A 28 -1.85 17.46 5.38
C PRO A 28 -1.03 16.55 6.28
N LEU A 29 0.16 16.16 5.81
CA LEU A 29 1.11 15.43 6.63
C LEU A 29 1.71 16.33 7.72
N ALA A 30 1.97 15.73 8.87
CA ALA A 30 2.79 16.31 9.92
C ALA A 30 4.28 16.23 9.52
N PRO A 31 5.17 17.05 10.13
CA PRO A 31 6.60 16.96 9.84
C PRO A 31 7.17 15.56 10.01
N ARG A 32 6.76 14.81 11.05
CA ARG A 32 7.17 13.41 11.22
C ARG A 32 6.73 12.54 10.05
N GLY A 33 5.52 12.77 9.54
CA GLY A 33 5.00 12.03 8.39
C GLY A 33 5.80 12.28 7.12
N ILE A 34 6.23 13.52 6.90
CA ILE A 34 7.08 13.87 5.76
C ILE A 34 8.39 13.08 5.81
N ARG A 35 9.02 13.01 6.98
CA ARG A 35 10.28 12.26 7.17
C ARG A 35 10.07 10.76 6.97
N GLU A 36 9.02 10.21 7.55
CA GLU A 36 8.75 8.76 7.48
C GLU A 36 8.32 8.32 6.09
N ALA A 37 7.61 9.18 5.35
CA ALA A 37 7.26 8.90 3.95
C ALA A 37 8.52 8.79 3.09
N ALA A 38 9.49 9.68 3.30
CA ALA A 38 10.78 9.60 2.59
C ALA A 38 11.51 8.30 2.93
N LEU A 39 11.52 7.90 4.20
CA LEU A 39 12.11 6.62 4.62
C LEU A 39 11.37 5.42 3.99
N ALA A 40 10.05 5.51 3.88
CA ALA A 40 9.25 4.46 3.22
C ALA A 40 9.67 4.30 1.75
N GLY A 41 9.84 5.42 1.05
CA GLY A 41 10.31 5.40 -0.33
C GLY A 41 11.70 4.78 -0.49
N ASP A 42 12.62 5.16 0.40
CA ASP A 42 13.98 4.59 0.42
C ASP A 42 13.93 3.07 0.64
N TRP A 43 13.12 2.63 1.59
CA TRP A 43 12.99 1.20 1.89
C TRP A 43 12.40 0.42 0.70
N ILE A 44 11.37 0.96 0.06
CA ILE A 44 10.74 0.31 -1.10
C ILE A 44 11.78 0.16 -2.23
N ARG A 45 12.53 1.22 -2.55
CA ARG A 45 13.56 1.14 -3.59
C ARG A 45 14.64 0.11 -3.27
N ALA A 46 15.05 0.00 -2.01
CA ALA A 46 16.12 -0.91 -1.59
C ALA A 46 15.65 -2.37 -1.50
N ASN A 47 14.40 -2.63 -1.13
CA ASN A 47 13.93 -3.97 -0.78
C ASN A 47 12.92 -4.55 -1.78
N VAL A 48 12.21 -3.71 -2.51
CA VAL A 48 11.22 -4.14 -3.51
C VAL A 48 11.71 -3.84 -4.93
N GLY A 49 12.29 -2.67 -5.12
CA GLY A 49 12.80 -2.20 -6.39
C GLY A 49 11.86 -1.22 -7.09
N LYS A 50 11.83 -1.27 -8.43
CA LYS A 50 11.05 -0.35 -9.24
C LYS A 50 9.56 -0.63 -9.10
N VAL A 51 8.78 0.43 -8.85
CA VAL A 51 7.31 0.39 -8.86
C VAL A 51 6.82 0.75 -10.26
N ASP A 52 6.01 -0.11 -10.87
CA ASP A 52 5.54 0.07 -12.24
C ASP A 52 4.26 0.88 -12.34
N ALA A 53 3.42 0.83 -11.30
CA ALA A 53 2.18 1.59 -11.24
C ALA A 53 1.78 1.84 -9.79
N VAL A 54 0.99 2.89 -9.58
CA VAL A 54 0.50 3.27 -8.25
C VAL A 54 -1.00 3.53 -8.33
N LEU A 55 -1.74 3.00 -7.36
CA LEU A 55 -3.10 3.40 -7.04
C LEU A 55 -3.04 4.19 -5.73
N CYS A 56 -3.50 5.42 -5.73
CA CYS A 56 -3.41 6.32 -4.57
C CYS A 56 -4.77 6.95 -4.28
N SER A 57 -5.16 6.96 -3.00
CA SER A 57 -6.33 7.70 -2.56
C SER A 57 -6.18 9.19 -2.88
N THR A 58 -7.29 9.84 -3.19
CA THR A 58 -7.31 11.28 -3.51
C THR A 58 -7.14 12.18 -2.28
N ALA A 59 -7.18 11.66 -1.07
CA ALA A 59 -6.97 12.45 0.14
C ALA A 59 -5.59 13.11 0.14
N THR A 60 -5.50 14.31 0.69
CA THR A 60 -4.25 15.07 0.73
C THR A 60 -3.13 14.27 1.40
N ARG A 61 -3.41 13.61 2.54
CA ARG A 61 -2.37 12.85 3.27
C ARG A 61 -1.80 11.66 2.49
N THR A 62 -2.60 11.00 1.66
CA THR A 62 -2.09 9.91 0.79
C THR A 62 -1.31 10.47 -0.39
N ARG A 63 -1.77 11.54 -1.00
CA ARG A 63 -1.08 12.19 -2.12
C ARG A 63 0.27 12.75 -1.67
N GLU A 64 0.32 13.39 -0.50
CA GLU A 64 1.57 13.91 0.05
C GLU A 64 2.52 12.78 0.45
N THR A 65 2.01 11.68 1.04
CA THR A 65 2.82 10.51 1.34
C THR A 65 3.51 10.00 0.08
N LEU A 66 2.75 9.81 -1.00
CA LEU A 66 3.30 9.34 -2.27
C LEU A 66 4.36 10.30 -2.81
N ALA A 67 4.07 11.60 -2.82
CA ALA A 67 5.03 12.61 -3.29
C ALA A 67 6.33 12.55 -2.49
N ARG A 68 6.25 12.39 -1.17
CA ARG A 68 7.44 12.37 -0.30
C ARG A 68 8.24 11.09 -0.39
N THR A 69 7.67 9.99 -0.87
CA THR A 69 8.45 8.77 -1.16
C THR A 69 9.46 8.99 -2.27
N GLY A 70 9.23 9.97 -3.15
CA GLY A 70 10.06 10.19 -4.33
C GLY A 70 9.85 9.14 -5.43
N ILE A 71 8.87 8.25 -5.28
CA ILE A 71 8.59 7.23 -6.29
C ILE A 71 7.97 7.89 -7.52
N GLU A 72 8.62 7.68 -8.67
CA GLU A 72 8.12 8.13 -9.97
C GLU A 72 7.56 6.91 -10.70
N SER A 73 6.30 7.00 -11.11
CA SER A 73 5.61 5.87 -11.72
C SER A 73 4.34 6.37 -12.40
N ASP A 74 3.61 5.46 -13.04
CA ASP A 74 2.28 5.72 -13.58
C ASP A 74 1.29 5.71 -12.42
N ILE A 75 0.71 6.87 -12.09
CA ILE A 75 -0.13 7.06 -10.91
C ILE A 75 -1.57 7.26 -11.30
N ARG A 76 -2.48 6.47 -10.69
CA ARG A 76 -3.92 6.70 -10.76
C ARG A 76 -4.43 7.09 -9.37
N TYR A 77 -5.09 8.24 -9.29
CA TYR A 77 -5.76 8.68 -8.06
C TYR A 77 -7.21 8.20 -8.09
N GLU A 78 -7.61 7.51 -7.03
CA GLU A 78 -8.93 6.88 -6.94
C GLU A 78 -9.68 7.34 -5.70
N ASP A 79 -10.82 8.01 -5.90
CA ASP A 79 -11.68 8.44 -4.80
C ASP A 79 -12.18 7.26 -3.98
N SER A 80 -12.39 6.12 -4.61
CA SER A 80 -12.91 4.92 -3.94
C SER A 80 -11.91 4.30 -2.96
N LEU A 81 -10.64 4.74 -2.96
CA LEU A 81 -9.67 4.33 -1.94
C LEU A 81 -9.81 5.13 -0.64
N TYR A 82 -10.52 6.26 -0.68
CA TYR A 82 -10.85 7.04 0.51
C TYR A 82 -12.11 6.43 1.15
N ASP A 83 -12.05 6.17 2.47
CA ASP A 83 -13.15 5.52 3.18
C ASP A 83 -13.59 4.21 2.51
N SER A 84 -12.61 3.36 2.23
CA SER A 84 -12.75 2.17 1.41
C SER A 84 -12.92 0.89 2.25
N ARG A 85 -12.86 -0.25 1.58
CA ARG A 85 -12.86 -1.58 2.20
C ARG A 85 -12.12 -2.56 1.28
N PRO A 86 -11.68 -3.73 1.82
CA PRO A 86 -10.82 -4.65 1.04
C PRO A 86 -11.38 -5.03 -0.33
N GLY A 87 -12.67 -5.33 -0.43
CA GLY A 87 -13.28 -5.73 -1.71
C GLY A 87 -13.18 -4.66 -2.78
N ILE A 88 -13.32 -3.38 -2.41
CA ILE A 88 -13.18 -2.26 -3.36
C ILE A 88 -11.74 -2.17 -3.86
N VAL A 89 -10.77 -2.33 -2.97
CA VAL A 89 -9.35 -2.28 -3.36
C VAL A 89 -9.02 -3.45 -4.29
N VAL A 90 -9.49 -4.65 -3.98
CA VAL A 90 -9.30 -5.82 -4.86
C VAL A 90 -9.89 -5.56 -6.25
N ASP A 91 -11.08 -4.97 -6.32
CA ASP A 91 -11.70 -4.64 -7.61
C ASP A 91 -10.85 -3.67 -8.43
N LEU A 92 -10.25 -2.66 -7.78
CA LEU A 92 -9.35 -1.73 -8.46
C LEU A 92 -8.08 -2.44 -8.95
N VAL A 93 -7.51 -3.31 -8.12
CA VAL A 93 -6.33 -4.10 -8.49
C VAL A 93 -6.65 -5.03 -9.66
N ASN A 94 -7.83 -5.61 -9.68
CA ASN A 94 -8.26 -6.48 -10.78
C ASN A 94 -8.27 -5.76 -12.14
N GLY A 95 -8.41 -4.45 -12.15
CA GLY A 95 -8.39 -3.64 -13.36
C GLY A 95 -7.02 -3.16 -13.80
N VAL A 96 -5.96 -3.48 -13.05
CA VAL A 96 -4.59 -3.06 -13.38
C VAL A 96 -4.06 -3.85 -14.56
N ASP A 97 -3.32 -3.18 -15.45
CA ASP A 97 -2.71 -3.80 -16.62
C ASP A 97 -1.80 -4.96 -16.20
N GLU A 98 -1.90 -6.07 -16.91
CA GLU A 98 -1.12 -7.28 -16.58
C GLU A 98 0.39 -7.10 -16.85
N ASP A 99 0.78 -6.07 -17.59
CA ASP A 99 2.20 -5.73 -17.79
C ASP A 99 2.85 -5.13 -16.54
N VAL A 100 2.03 -4.66 -15.58
CA VAL A 100 2.53 -4.17 -14.29
C VAL A 100 3.00 -5.35 -13.46
N THR A 101 4.26 -5.35 -13.05
CA THR A 101 4.84 -6.40 -12.19
C THR A 101 4.83 -6.00 -10.72
N THR A 102 5.07 -4.74 -10.42
CA THR A 102 5.05 -4.21 -9.05
C THR A 102 4.05 -3.07 -8.96
N LEU A 103 3.03 -3.26 -8.14
CA LEU A 103 1.96 -2.30 -7.90
C LEU A 103 2.04 -1.79 -6.47
N LEU A 104 2.02 -0.47 -6.31
CA LEU A 104 1.92 0.18 -5.00
C LEU A 104 0.51 0.73 -4.81
N VAL A 105 -0.08 0.45 -3.66
CA VAL A 105 -1.37 1.05 -3.25
C VAL A 105 -1.13 1.88 -2.01
N VAL A 106 -1.47 3.17 -2.08
CA VAL A 106 -1.36 4.11 -0.95
C VAL A 106 -2.76 4.42 -0.44
N GLY A 107 -3.03 4.00 0.79
CA GLY A 107 -4.37 4.07 1.34
C GLY A 107 -4.43 4.33 2.84
N HIS A 108 -5.54 3.94 3.43
CA HIS A 108 -5.94 4.29 4.79
C HIS A 108 -6.25 3.04 5.62
N GLU A 109 -6.22 3.20 6.95
CA GLU A 109 -6.75 2.21 7.87
C GLU A 109 -8.24 2.44 8.14
N PRO A 110 -9.01 1.39 8.46
CA PRO A 110 -8.56 0.00 8.66
C PRO A 110 -8.39 -0.83 7.38
N THR A 111 -8.67 -0.26 6.23
CA THR A 111 -8.70 -1.00 4.96
C THR A 111 -7.36 -1.65 4.62
N THR A 112 -6.26 -0.93 4.81
CA THR A 112 -4.93 -1.42 4.40
C THR A 112 -4.53 -2.70 5.15
N SER A 113 -4.62 -2.70 6.48
CA SER A 113 -4.30 -3.90 7.26
C SER A 113 -5.30 -5.02 7.02
N SER A 114 -6.59 -4.69 6.94
CA SER A 114 -7.63 -5.69 6.67
C SER A 114 -7.40 -6.37 5.33
N LEU A 115 -7.01 -5.62 4.31
CA LEU A 115 -6.69 -6.17 3.00
C LEU A 115 -5.46 -7.08 3.05
N ALA A 116 -4.40 -6.63 3.72
CA ALA A 116 -3.17 -7.43 3.85
C ALA A 116 -3.46 -8.79 4.50
N PHE A 117 -4.24 -8.81 5.59
CA PHE A 117 -4.64 -10.05 6.24
C PHE A 117 -5.53 -10.91 5.36
N ALA A 118 -6.49 -10.29 4.68
CA ALA A 118 -7.45 -11.03 3.85
C ALA A 118 -6.78 -11.68 2.63
N LEU A 119 -5.75 -11.06 2.05
CA LEU A 119 -5.01 -11.58 0.91
C LEU A 119 -4.02 -12.68 1.29
N ALA A 120 -3.50 -12.65 2.52
CA ALA A 120 -2.40 -13.52 2.94
C ALA A 120 -2.81 -15.00 2.94
N ASP A 121 -2.08 -15.82 2.20
CA ASP A 121 -2.26 -17.26 2.13
C ASP A 121 -1.50 -17.99 3.25
N PRO A 122 -1.67 -19.33 3.38
CA PRO A 122 -0.96 -20.09 4.43
C PRO A 122 0.56 -20.10 4.30
N SER A 123 1.14 -19.74 3.15
CA SER A 123 2.58 -19.67 2.94
C SER A 123 3.20 -18.37 3.40
N SER A 124 2.37 -17.45 3.93
CA SER A 124 2.83 -16.13 4.36
C SER A 124 3.82 -16.21 5.52
N ASP A 125 4.72 -15.23 5.59
CA ASP A 125 5.73 -15.13 6.62
C ASP A 125 5.09 -14.95 8.01
N ALA A 126 5.35 -15.89 8.93
CA ALA A 126 4.71 -15.89 10.24
C ALA A 126 5.11 -14.69 11.09
N ASP A 127 6.36 -14.24 11.00
CA ASP A 127 6.85 -13.07 11.75
C ASP A 127 6.19 -11.79 11.23
N ALA A 128 6.12 -11.62 9.93
CA ALA A 128 5.45 -10.46 9.32
C ALA A 128 3.96 -10.40 9.72
N LEU A 129 3.27 -11.55 9.65
CA LEU A 129 1.87 -11.63 10.09
C LEU A 129 1.72 -11.24 11.56
N MET A 130 2.59 -11.75 12.42
CA MET A 130 2.56 -11.45 13.86
C MET A 130 2.76 -9.96 14.11
N ARG A 131 3.74 -9.34 13.45
CA ARG A 131 4.02 -7.91 13.61
C ARG A 131 2.86 -7.05 13.12
N MET A 132 2.22 -7.42 12.01
CA MET A 132 1.01 -6.74 11.53
C MET A 132 -0.14 -6.85 12.52
N THR A 133 -0.30 -8.03 13.15
CA THR A 133 -1.35 -8.24 14.16
C THR A 133 -1.19 -7.30 15.34
N GLN A 134 0.05 -7.02 15.74
CA GLN A 134 0.34 -6.13 16.86
C GLN A 134 0.03 -4.68 16.51
N LYS A 135 0.44 -4.22 15.32
CA LYS A 135 0.21 -2.84 14.90
C LYS A 135 0.49 -2.65 13.41
N TYR A 136 -0.37 -1.88 12.75
CA TYR A 136 -0.14 -1.39 11.38
C TYR A 136 -0.12 0.15 11.44
N PRO A 137 1.00 0.77 11.84
CA PRO A 137 1.04 2.21 12.04
C PRO A 137 1.11 3.01 10.74
N THR A 138 1.01 4.32 10.85
CA THR A 138 1.22 5.22 9.70
C THR A 138 2.57 4.93 9.06
N SER A 139 2.66 5.05 7.75
CA SER A 139 3.82 4.73 6.91
C SER A 139 4.18 3.25 6.84
N ALA A 140 3.48 2.37 7.52
CA ALA A 140 3.76 0.93 7.47
C ALA A 140 3.51 0.36 6.09
N ILE A 141 4.32 -0.64 5.74
CA ILE A 141 4.39 -1.24 4.42
C ILE A 141 4.23 -2.75 4.54
N ALA A 142 3.26 -3.31 3.82
CA ALA A 142 3.13 -4.75 3.63
C ALA A 142 3.53 -5.10 2.20
N VAL A 143 4.33 -6.13 2.03
CA VAL A 143 4.75 -6.62 0.71
C VAL A 143 4.18 -8.01 0.52
N LEU A 144 3.38 -8.17 -0.54
CA LEU A 144 2.77 -9.44 -0.90
C LEU A 144 3.19 -9.81 -2.32
N THR A 145 3.31 -11.11 -2.57
CA THR A 145 3.55 -11.62 -3.91
C THR A 145 2.43 -12.56 -4.33
N THR A 146 2.18 -12.65 -5.64
CA THR A 146 1.18 -13.55 -6.17
C THR A 146 1.62 -14.07 -7.54
N GLN A 147 1.24 -15.30 -7.87
CA GLN A 147 1.39 -15.85 -9.20
C GLN A 147 0.11 -15.66 -10.03
N LEU A 148 -0.95 -15.14 -9.42
CA LEU A 148 -2.19 -14.85 -10.14
C LEU A 148 -2.03 -13.59 -11.00
N PRO A 149 -2.66 -13.54 -12.18
CA PRO A 149 -2.85 -12.27 -12.88
C PRO A 149 -3.62 -11.30 -11.99
N TRP A 150 -3.40 -10.00 -12.17
CA TRP A 150 -4.15 -8.99 -11.38
C TRP A 150 -5.66 -9.19 -11.50
N ALA A 151 -6.13 -9.53 -12.71
CA ALA A 151 -7.56 -9.74 -12.95
C ALA A 151 -8.15 -10.89 -12.13
N GLN A 152 -7.33 -11.80 -11.64
CA GLN A 152 -7.76 -12.98 -10.88
C GLN A 152 -7.37 -12.91 -9.40
N LEU A 153 -6.72 -11.83 -8.97
CA LEU A 153 -6.38 -11.70 -7.55
C LEU A 153 -7.65 -11.72 -6.71
N GLU A 154 -7.62 -12.54 -5.66
CA GLU A 154 -8.74 -12.75 -4.75
C GLU A 154 -8.24 -12.90 -3.31
N LEU A 155 -9.15 -12.91 -2.36
CA LEU A 155 -8.80 -13.14 -0.95
C LEU A 155 -8.11 -14.49 -0.81
N GLY A 156 -7.03 -14.53 -0.02
CA GLY A 156 -6.19 -15.72 0.11
C GLY A 156 -5.31 -16.01 -1.10
N GLY A 157 -5.26 -15.11 -2.07
CA GLY A 157 -4.55 -15.32 -3.33
C GLY A 157 -3.14 -14.76 -3.38
N ALA A 158 -2.60 -14.25 -2.27
CA ALA A 158 -1.27 -13.69 -2.21
C ALA A 158 -0.50 -14.15 -0.98
N THR A 159 0.81 -14.07 -1.03
CA THR A 159 1.70 -14.45 0.08
C THR A 159 2.31 -13.19 0.67
N LEU A 160 2.07 -12.96 1.96
CA LEU A 160 2.74 -11.87 2.67
C LEU A 160 4.20 -12.28 2.88
N VAL A 161 5.13 -11.52 2.30
CA VAL A 161 6.57 -11.84 2.36
C VAL A 161 7.35 -10.91 3.27
N ASP A 162 6.84 -9.70 3.54
CA ASP A 162 7.51 -8.76 4.44
C ASP A 162 6.54 -7.71 4.98
N PHE A 163 6.90 -7.16 6.14
CA PHE A 163 6.20 -6.04 6.76
C PHE A 163 7.23 -5.13 7.41
N HIS A 164 7.19 -3.84 7.08
CA HIS A 164 8.17 -2.87 7.55
C HIS A 164 7.51 -1.59 8.05
N VAL A 165 8.02 -1.06 9.15
CA VAL A 165 7.59 0.22 9.71
C VAL A 165 8.78 1.17 9.66
N PRO A 166 8.79 2.16 8.73
CA PRO A 166 9.88 3.12 8.65
C PRO A 166 9.82 4.11 9.83
N ARG A 167 10.98 4.32 10.47
CA ARG A 167 11.14 5.24 11.59
C ARG A 167 12.50 5.91 11.54
#